data_a300a24b60089e7f7868a5dc215f5ec8
#
_entry.id   a300a24b60089e7f7868a5dc215f5ec8
#
_cell.length_a   1.000
_cell.length_b   1.000
_cell.length_c   1.000
_cell.angle_alpha   90.00
_cell.angle_beta   90.00
_cell.angle_gamma   90.00
#
_symmetry.space_group_name_H-M   'P 1'
#
loop_
_entity.id
_entity.type
_entity.pdbx_description
1 polymer ?
#
loop_
_entity_poly.entity_id
_entity_poly.type
_entity_poly.pdbx_seq_one_letter_code
_entity_poly.pdbx_strand_id
1 'polypeptide(L)'
;DMKVGTFGHTLVDAHIYTKKADGSMDEYDHIPGLKEQTKREIKSLPELKIDSKIKTLEDVMDLLDKDTDTILSKFKLKNYNPEPFIPFRVAV
;
A
#
# COMPACT_ATOMS: atom_id res chain seq x y z
N ASP A 1 27.42 8.77 7.70
CA ASP A 1 26.63 7.53 7.57
C ASP A 1 25.41 7.60 8.47
N MET A 2 24.22 7.63 7.88
CA MET A 2 22.95 7.53 8.62
C MET A 2 22.57 6.07 8.81
N LYS A 3 22.11 5.73 10.02
CA LYS A 3 21.55 4.40 10.32
C LYS A 3 20.05 4.41 10.06
N VAL A 4 19.51 3.28 9.63
CA VAL A 4 18.06 3.09 9.51
C VAL A 4 17.41 3.23 10.87
N GLY A 5 16.41 4.08 10.97
CA GLY A 5 15.62 4.31 12.19
C GLY A 5 14.28 3.60 12.16
N THR A 6 13.41 3.99 13.09
CA THR A 6 12.04 3.49 13.17
C THR A 6 11.10 4.43 12.41
N PHE A 7 10.19 3.86 11.59
CA PHE A 7 9.08 4.57 10.99
C PHE A 7 7.81 4.28 11.79
N GLY A 8 7.14 5.32 12.27
CA GLY A 8 5.86 5.22 12.97
C GLY A 8 4.72 5.77 12.11
N HIS A 9 3.62 5.04 12.01
CA HIS A 9 2.43 5.47 11.29
C HIS A 9 1.20 5.33 12.19
N THR A 10 0.41 6.40 12.30
CA THR A 10 -0.83 6.44 13.07
C THR A 10 -1.97 6.89 12.17
N LEU A 11 -3.06 6.12 12.17
CA LEU A 11 -4.31 6.48 11.53
C LEU A 11 -5.20 7.16 12.57
N VAL A 12 -5.51 8.43 12.41
CA VAL A 12 -6.30 9.21 13.37
C VAL A 12 -7.80 8.97 13.22
N ASP A 13 -8.24 8.71 11.98
CA ASP A 13 -9.65 8.46 11.64
C ASP A 13 -9.77 7.15 10.86
N ALA A 14 -9.60 6.03 11.59
CA ALA A 14 -9.74 4.69 11.01
C ALA A 14 -11.13 4.13 11.35
N HIS A 15 -11.95 3.86 10.33
CA HIS A 15 -13.30 3.33 10.51
C HIS A 15 -13.66 2.31 9.42
N ILE A 16 -14.67 1.51 9.71
CA ILE A 16 -15.21 0.50 8.82
C ILE A 16 -16.64 0.90 8.46
N TYR A 17 -16.95 0.95 7.18
CA TYR A 17 -18.32 1.16 6.73
C TYR A 17 -19.12 -0.14 6.89
N THR A 18 -20.36 0.00 7.31
CA THR A 18 -21.33 -1.09 7.40
C THR A 18 -22.63 -0.68 6.74
N LYS A 19 -23.36 -1.67 6.25
CA LYS A 19 -24.70 -1.42 5.71
C LYS A 19 -25.65 -0.88 6.78
N LYS A 20 -26.66 -0.12 6.37
CA LYS A 20 -27.73 0.33 7.24
C LYS A 20 -28.86 -0.70 7.30
N ALA A 21 -29.68 -0.65 8.36
CA ALA A 21 -30.80 -1.56 8.56
C ALA A 21 -31.88 -1.42 7.46
N ASP A 22 -31.97 -0.27 6.81
CA ASP A 22 -32.90 0.02 5.71
C ASP A 22 -32.40 -0.49 4.35
N GLY A 23 -31.23 -1.19 4.30
CA GLY A 23 -30.61 -1.68 3.08
C GLY A 23 -29.89 -0.60 2.25
N SER A 24 -29.96 0.67 2.67
CA SER A 24 -29.13 1.69 2.05
C SER A 24 -27.67 1.50 2.38
N MET A 25 -26.77 1.89 1.49
CA MET A 25 -25.32 1.73 1.66
C MET A 25 -24.80 0.29 1.59
N ASP A 26 -25.57 -0.70 1.12
CA ASP A 26 -25.10 -2.09 0.97
C ASP A 26 -23.82 -2.19 0.12
N GLU A 27 -23.70 -1.37 -0.92
CA GLU A 27 -22.50 -1.32 -1.76
C GLU A 27 -21.24 -0.81 -1.06
N TYR A 28 -21.38 -0.17 0.10
CA TYR A 28 -20.30 0.33 0.95
C TYR A 28 -20.05 -0.57 2.16
N ASP A 29 -20.73 -1.72 2.27
CA ASP A 29 -20.52 -2.64 3.38
C ASP A 29 -19.15 -3.33 3.26
N HIS A 30 -18.24 -2.99 4.15
CA HIS A 30 -16.89 -3.57 4.18
C HIS A 30 -16.82 -4.92 4.89
N ILE A 31 -17.86 -5.30 5.65
CA ILE A 31 -17.83 -6.52 6.48
C ILE A 31 -17.56 -7.79 5.69
N PRO A 32 -18.22 -8.04 4.52
CA PRO A 32 -17.92 -9.24 3.73
C PRO A 32 -16.47 -9.30 3.27
N GLY A 33 -15.93 -8.18 2.78
CA GLY A 33 -14.54 -8.08 2.33
C GLY A 33 -13.54 -8.29 3.46
N LEU A 34 -13.80 -7.73 4.66
CA LEU A 34 -12.97 -7.92 5.84
C LEU A 34 -12.98 -9.38 6.30
N LYS A 35 -14.14 -10.04 6.31
CA LYS A 35 -14.24 -11.47 6.64
C LYS A 35 -13.45 -12.34 5.65
N GLU A 36 -13.43 -11.98 4.38
CA GLU A 36 -12.61 -12.66 3.37
C GLU A 36 -11.12 -12.39 3.63
N GLN A 37 -10.75 -11.14 3.89
CA GLN A 37 -9.36 -10.76 4.16
C GLN A 37 -8.79 -11.48 5.40
N THR A 38 -9.58 -11.65 6.46
CA THR A 38 -9.12 -12.34 7.69
C THR A 38 -8.89 -13.85 7.52
N LYS A 39 -9.43 -14.46 6.46
CA LYS A 39 -9.16 -15.88 6.14
C LYS A 39 -7.85 -16.09 5.39
N ARG A 40 -7.27 -15.03 4.85
CA ARG A 40 -6.04 -15.10 4.07
C ARG A 40 -4.84 -15.37 4.94
N GLU A 41 -3.93 -16.18 4.42
CA GLU A 41 -2.68 -16.48 5.11
C GLU A 41 -1.75 -15.26 5.14
N ILE A 42 -1.05 -15.11 6.26
CA ILE A 42 0.01 -14.10 6.38
C ILE A 42 1.20 -14.55 5.54
N LYS A 43 1.55 -13.74 4.55
CA LYS A 43 2.71 -13.97 3.68
C LYS A 43 3.94 -13.26 4.23
N SER A 44 5.12 -13.70 3.77
CA SER A 44 6.36 -12.98 4.06
C SER A 44 6.30 -11.56 3.49
N LEU A 45 6.92 -10.62 4.20
CA LEU A 45 6.99 -9.24 3.74
C LEU A 45 7.78 -9.14 2.42
N PRO A 46 7.32 -8.32 1.48
CA PRO A 46 8.09 -8.02 0.28
C PRO A 46 9.32 -7.18 0.63
N GLU A 47 10.33 -7.27 -0.20
CA GLU A 47 11.55 -6.48 -0.09
C GLU A 47 11.59 -5.42 -1.18
N LEU A 48 11.68 -4.15 -0.80
CA LEU A 48 11.92 -3.06 -1.75
C LEU A 48 13.42 -2.99 -2.07
N LYS A 49 13.76 -3.16 -3.33
CA LYS A 49 15.10 -2.92 -3.86
C LYS A 49 15.15 -1.60 -4.59
N ILE A 50 16.02 -0.71 -4.15
CA ILE A 50 16.30 0.56 -4.79
C ILE A 50 17.60 0.40 -5.59
N ASP A 51 17.67 0.99 -6.79
CA ASP A 51 18.87 0.99 -7.63
C ASP A 51 20.07 1.52 -6.81
N SER A 52 21.17 0.78 -6.80
CA SER A 52 22.37 1.10 -6.02
C SER A 52 23.05 2.41 -6.46
N LYS A 53 22.67 2.98 -7.59
CA LYS A 53 23.12 4.28 -8.05
C LYS A 53 22.45 5.45 -7.33
N ILE A 54 21.30 5.22 -6.69
CA ILE A 54 20.60 6.23 -5.90
C ILE A 54 21.18 6.20 -4.49
N LYS A 55 22.03 7.18 -4.15
CA LYS A 55 22.77 7.24 -2.89
C LYS A 55 22.60 8.58 -2.17
N THR A 56 22.34 9.63 -2.91
CA THR A 56 22.26 11.00 -2.41
C THR A 56 20.90 11.62 -2.70
N LEU A 57 20.61 12.77 -2.09
CA LEU A 57 19.40 13.53 -2.40
C LEU A 57 19.44 14.04 -3.84
N GLU A 58 20.59 14.41 -4.34
CA GLU A 58 20.79 14.85 -5.73
C GLU A 58 20.39 13.76 -6.71
N ASP A 59 20.80 12.50 -6.47
CA ASP A 59 20.39 11.35 -7.31
C ASP A 59 18.86 11.20 -7.36
N VAL A 60 18.17 11.47 -6.25
CA VAL A 60 16.70 11.45 -6.18
C VAL A 60 16.11 12.61 -6.97
N MET A 61 16.65 13.81 -6.82
CA MET A 61 16.18 15.00 -7.56
C MET A 61 16.34 14.80 -9.07
N ASP A 62 17.50 14.30 -9.51
CA ASP A 62 17.76 13.99 -10.92
C ASP A 62 16.80 12.93 -11.47
N LEU A 63 16.34 12.01 -10.61
CA LEU A 63 15.38 10.97 -10.98
C LEU A 63 13.98 11.58 -11.19
N LEU A 64 13.58 12.59 -10.42
CA LEU A 64 12.25 13.21 -10.55
C LEU A 64 12.05 13.93 -11.90
N ASP A 65 13.14 14.30 -12.58
CA ASP A 65 13.11 14.89 -13.92
C ASP A 65 12.95 13.85 -15.05
N LYS A 66 12.89 12.56 -14.73
CA LYS A 66 12.74 11.48 -15.71
C LYS A 66 11.26 11.11 -15.91
N ASP A 67 11.00 10.39 -16.98
CA ASP A 67 9.69 9.78 -17.22
C ASP A 67 9.35 8.72 -16.16
N THR A 68 8.05 8.45 -16.00
CA THR A 68 7.52 7.53 -14.99
C THR A 68 8.11 6.12 -15.11
N ASP A 69 8.29 5.60 -16.32
CA ASP A 69 8.83 4.24 -16.53
C ASP A 69 10.27 4.15 -16.07
N THR A 70 11.08 5.18 -16.38
CA THR A 70 12.45 5.29 -15.87
C THR A 70 12.48 5.33 -14.35
N ILE A 71 11.62 6.14 -13.71
CA ILE A 71 11.52 6.22 -12.24
C ILE A 71 11.18 4.85 -11.67
N LEU A 72 10.10 4.22 -12.14
CA LEU A 72 9.64 2.93 -11.64
C LEU A 72 10.68 1.81 -11.82
N SER A 73 11.47 1.86 -12.90
CA SER A 73 12.54 0.88 -13.14
C SER A 73 13.61 0.84 -12.04
N LYS A 74 13.74 1.94 -11.26
CA LYS A 74 14.71 2.07 -10.17
C LYS A 74 14.26 1.44 -8.86
N PHE A 75 12.99 1.07 -8.78
CA PHE A 75 12.38 0.49 -7.58
C PHE A 75 11.77 -0.88 -7.93
N LYS A 76 12.20 -1.93 -7.25
CA LYS A 76 11.73 -3.30 -7.53
C LYS A 76 11.23 -3.94 -6.24
N LEU A 77 10.02 -4.46 -6.27
CA LEU A 77 9.52 -5.32 -5.20
C LEU A 77 9.93 -6.77 -5.47
N LYS A 78 10.62 -7.38 -4.50
CA LYS A 78 10.91 -8.81 -4.48
C LYS A 78 9.96 -9.52 -3.53
N ASN A 79 9.63 -10.76 -3.83
CA ASN A 79 8.75 -11.60 -3.00
C ASN A 79 7.35 -10.99 -2.79
N TYR A 80 6.92 -10.11 -3.70
CA TYR A 80 5.58 -9.55 -3.66
C TYR A 80 4.62 -10.47 -4.42
N ASN A 81 3.82 -11.21 -3.66
CA ASN A 81 2.81 -12.12 -4.18
C ASN A 81 1.47 -11.81 -3.49
N PRO A 82 0.77 -10.74 -3.90
CA PRO A 82 -0.47 -10.34 -3.26
C PRO A 82 -1.61 -11.31 -3.53
N GLU A 83 -2.55 -11.38 -2.61
CA GLU A 83 -3.84 -12.01 -2.84
C GLU A 83 -4.68 -11.17 -3.81
N PRO A 84 -5.74 -11.75 -4.42
CA PRO A 84 -6.65 -11.00 -5.26
C PRO A 84 -7.21 -9.75 -4.56
N PHE A 85 -7.42 -8.72 -5.35
CA PHE A 85 -7.94 -7.43 -4.86
C PHE A 85 -9.35 -7.59 -4.27
N ILE A 86 -9.58 -6.99 -3.11
CA ILE A 86 -10.91 -6.85 -2.49
C ILE A 86 -11.28 -5.36 -2.55
N PRO A 87 -12.34 -4.97 -3.28
CA PRO A 87 -12.75 -3.57 -3.33
C PRO A 87 -13.44 -3.15 -2.03
N PHE A 88 -13.00 -2.02 -1.48
CA PHE A 88 -13.67 -1.33 -0.38
C PHE A 88 -14.09 0.04 -0.88
N ARG A 89 -15.39 0.21 -1.15
CA ARG A 89 -15.92 1.50 -1.63
C ARG A 89 -15.99 2.50 -0.48
N VAL A 90 -15.69 3.75 -0.80
CA VAL A 90 -15.75 4.86 0.15
C VAL A 90 -16.88 5.78 -0.28
N ALA A 91 -17.78 6.10 0.63
CA ALA A 91 -18.80 7.12 0.41
C ALA A 91 -18.15 8.51 0.52
N VAL A 92 -18.34 9.34 -0.47
CA VAL A 92 -17.87 10.73 -0.55
C VAL A 92 -19.06 11.68 -0.63
#